data_19edc1e26e56c6e5cf9ef672155e22a4
#
_entry.id   19edc1e26e56c6e5cf9ef672155e22a4
#
_cell.length_a   1.000
_cell.length_b   1.000
_cell.length_c   1.000
_cell.angle_alpha   90.00
_cell.angle_beta   90.00
_cell.angle_gamma   90.00
#
_symmetry.space_group_name_H-M   'P 1'
#
loop_
_entity.id
_entity.type
_entity.pdbx_description
1 polymer ?
#
loop_
_entity_poly.entity_id
_entity_poly.type
_entity_poly.pdbx_seq_one_letter_code
_entity_poly.pdbx_strand_id
1 'polypeptide(L)'
;MRPLYQVLLFLLWGLVSLVYAGAGAPMIDLGYAKFTGYQNTTSGLNQYHGIYYAQPPVGELRWRKPRPIEPYLTPGQTIDASQIGPSCWNGVPSWRAHTAVTIAPGTNSSSENCLLLDVFTPMNPDGPSLPVLVEIHGGGYTQGSAQSPRPDSIMWRANGSFVWVSIQYRLGMFGFLAGRDSYDNGDLNAGLLDQRAGLEWVQRHIAAFGGDPTKVTITGSSAGGGASPHPSSFLSRFTNLKQGPSASR
;
A
#
# COMPACT_ATOMS: atom_id res chain seq x y z
N MET A 1 45.86 32.29 -32.34
CA MET A 1 44.41 32.59 -32.22
C MET A 1 43.66 31.30 -31.99
N ARG A 2 43.77 30.70 -30.82
CA ARG A 2 42.94 29.55 -30.39
C ARG A 2 42.98 29.47 -28.86
N PRO A 3 42.22 30.26 -28.14
CA PRO A 3 41.63 29.70 -26.90
C PRO A 3 40.23 30.21 -26.54
N LEU A 4 39.62 31.12 -27.35
CA LEU A 4 38.33 31.69 -26.94
C LEU A 4 37.12 30.79 -27.21
N TYR A 5 37.20 29.89 -28.20
CA TYR A 5 36.04 29.00 -28.50
C TYR A 5 35.87 27.83 -27.53
N GLN A 6 36.90 27.40 -26.85
CA GLN A 6 36.75 26.30 -25.87
C GLN A 6 36.15 26.77 -24.55
N VAL A 7 36.36 28.02 -24.16
CA VAL A 7 35.79 28.58 -22.91
C VAL A 7 34.28 28.84 -23.06
N LEU A 8 33.80 29.22 -24.26
CA LEU A 8 32.37 29.41 -24.50
C LEU A 8 31.57 28.09 -24.51
N LEU A 9 32.16 26.98 -24.94
CA LEU A 9 31.52 25.66 -24.94
C LEU A 9 31.38 25.08 -23.53
N PHE A 10 32.33 25.36 -22.62
CA PHE A 10 32.21 24.94 -21.20
C PHE A 10 31.22 25.78 -20.43
N LEU A 11 31.01 27.05 -20.75
CA LEU A 11 30.02 27.90 -20.12
C LEU A 11 28.58 27.56 -20.58
N LEU A 12 28.39 27.10 -21.80
CA LEU A 12 27.10 26.61 -22.28
C LEU A 12 26.71 25.24 -21.69
N TRP A 13 27.67 24.37 -21.37
CA TRP A 13 27.41 23.10 -20.68
C TRP A 13 27.13 23.28 -19.19
N GLY A 14 27.70 24.31 -18.57
CA GLY A 14 27.43 24.66 -17.16
C GLY A 14 26.03 25.23 -16.93
N LEU A 15 25.42 25.86 -17.94
CA LEU A 15 24.08 26.47 -17.84
C LEU A 15 22.93 25.48 -18.13
N VAL A 16 23.20 24.35 -18.78
CA VAL A 16 22.17 23.32 -19.04
C VAL A 16 21.99 22.40 -17.84
N SER A 17 22.94 22.35 -16.91
CA SER A 17 22.85 21.53 -15.69
C SER A 17 22.06 22.17 -14.53
N LEU A 18 21.56 23.38 -14.68
CA LEU A 18 20.88 24.14 -13.61
C LEU A 18 19.34 24.20 -13.75
N VAL A 19 18.74 23.45 -14.66
CA VAL A 19 17.28 23.46 -14.89
C VAL A 19 16.60 22.14 -14.46
N TYR A 20 17.31 21.20 -13.87
CA TYR A 20 16.72 20.04 -13.19
C TYR A 20 16.96 20.11 -11.68
N ALA A 21 16.60 21.22 -11.06
CA ALA A 21 16.15 21.15 -9.67
C ALA A 21 14.78 20.50 -9.72
N GLY A 22 14.74 19.18 -9.79
CA GLY A 22 13.50 18.40 -9.74
C GLY A 22 12.71 18.84 -8.51
N ALA A 23 11.40 19.03 -8.66
CA ALA A 23 10.49 19.16 -7.55
C ALA A 23 10.90 18.10 -6.51
N GLY A 24 11.17 18.53 -5.26
CA GLY A 24 11.67 17.61 -4.22
C GLY A 24 10.74 16.42 -4.10
N ALA A 25 11.27 15.26 -3.74
CA ALA A 25 10.49 14.05 -3.56
C ALA A 25 9.25 14.34 -2.68
N PRO A 26 8.05 13.85 -3.04
CA PRO A 26 6.84 14.18 -2.31
C PRO A 26 6.91 13.61 -0.90
N MET A 27 6.70 14.45 0.11
CA MET A 27 6.80 14.08 1.52
C MET A 27 5.47 14.27 2.23
N ILE A 28 5.09 13.27 3.03
CA ILE A 28 3.88 13.27 3.85
C ILE A 28 4.29 13.12 5.32
N ASP A 29 3.70 13.94 6.19
CA ASP A 29 3.83 13.82 7.64
C ASP A 29 2.54 13.22 8.21
N LEU A 30 2.64 12.05 8.83
CA LEU A 30 1.51 11.34 9.44
C LEU A 30 1.46 11.51 10.96
N GLY A 31 2.32 12.39 11.52
CA GLY A 31 2.44 12.61 12.95
C GLY A 31 3.32 11.58 13.66
N TYR A 32 3.15 10.30 13.35
CA TYR A 32 3.99 9.23 13.91
C TYR A 32 5.31 9.04 13.13
N ALA A 33 5.38 9.44 11.86
CA ALA A 33 6.57 9.48 11.03
C ALA A 33 6.32 10.32 9.77
N LYS A 34 7.40 10.72 9.09
CA LYS A 34 7.37 11.34 7.76
C LYS A 34 7.76 10.30 6.72
N PHE A 35 7.11 10.36 5.55
CA PHE A 35 7.35 9.43 4.46
C PHE A 35 7.71 10.19 3.20
N THR A 36 8.85 9.84 2.61
CA THR A 36 9.31 10.41 1.33
C THR A 36 8.96 9.44 0.21
N GLY A 37 8.08 9.86 -0.67
CA GLY A 37 7.61 9.05 -1.79
C GLY A 37 8.44 9.22 -3.06
N TYR A 38 7.94 8.66 -4.15
CA TYR A 38 8.51 8.72 -5.49
C TYR A 38 7.52 9.37 -6.46
N GLN A 39 8.01 10.30 -7.29
CA GLN A 39 7.22 10.88 -8.39
C GLN A 39 7.46 10.10 -9.67
N ASN A 40 6.44 9.40 -10.13
CA ASN A 40 6.45 8.74 -11.42
C ASN A 40 5.86 9.66 -12.48
N THR A 41 6.70 10.42 -13.15
CA THR A 41 6.28 11.36 -14.20
C THR A 41 5.69 10.66 -15.43
N THR A 42 6.04 9.40 -15.68
CA THR A 42 5.48 8.61 -16.79
C THR A 42 4.01 8.26 -16.55
N SER A 43 3.64 7.92 -15.32
CA SER A 43 2.25 7.61 -14.95
C SER A 43 1.50 8.83 -14.41
N GLY A 44 2.18 9.94 -14.10
CA GLY A 44 1.59 11.13 -13.49
C GLY A 44 1.18 10.92 -12.02
N LEU A 45 1.85 10.00 -11.32
CA LEU A 45 1.49 9.59 -9.95
C LEU A 45 2.62 9.87 -8.97
N ASN A 46 2.26 10.36 -7.78
CA ASN A 46 3.09 10.21 -6.60
C ASN A 46 2.82 8.83 -5.99
N GLN A 47 3.87 8.11 -5.65
CA GLN A 47 3.81 6.75 -5.13
C GLN A 47 4.51 6.71 -3.77
N TYR A 48 3.83 6.13 -2.79
CA TYR A 48 4.35 5.91 -1.45
C TYR A 48 4.19 4.43 -1.13
N HIS A 49 5.31 3.74 -1.00
CA HIS A 49 5.36 2.30 -0.79
C HIS A 49 5.78 1.95 0.62
N GLY A 50 5.30 0.82 1.13
CA GLY A 50 5.78 0.27 2.38
C GLY A 50 5.45 1.12 3.62
N ILE A 51 4.33 1.83 3.61
CA ILE A 51 3.88 2.60 4.78
C ILE A 51 3.34 1.64 5.83
N TYR A 52 3.90 1.68 7.03
CA TYR A 52 3.42 0.88 8.16
C TYR A 52 2.04 1.36 8.62
N TYR A 53 1.07 0.46 8.62
CA TYR A 53 -0.25 0.71 9.22
C TYR A 53 -0.41 0.04 10.60
N ALA A 54 0.49 -0.89 10.93
CA ALA A 54 0.57 -1.57 12.23
C ALA A 54 2.02 -1.97 12.53
N GLN A 55 2.29 -2.32 13.79
CA GLN A 55 3.60 -2.84 14.19
C GLN A 55 3.91 -4.16 13.46
N PRO A 56 5.20 -4.45 13.16
CA PRO A 56 5.62 -5.72 12.63
C PRO A 56 5.12 -6.90 13.47
N PRO A 57 4.38 -7.87 12.89
CA PRO A 57 3.82 -8.99 13.64
C PRO A 57 4.84 -10.13 13.81
N VAL A 58 5.97 -9.80 14.41
CA VAL A 58 7.11 -10.72 14.63
C VAL A 58 7.23 -11.14 16.10
N GLY A 59 7.91 -12.26 16.36
CA GLY A 59 8.14 -12.75 17.73
C GLY A 59 6.84 -12.95 18.49
N GLU A 60 6.69 -12.30 19.64
CA GLU A 60 5.49 -12.35 20.49
C GLU A 60 4.21 -11.80 19.85
N LEU A 61 4.34 -11.01 18.76
CA LEU A 61 3.20 -10.49 18.01
C LEU A 61 2.77 -11.41 16.85
N ARG A 62 3.52 -12.49 16.57
CA ARG A 62 3.09 -13.51 15.62
C ARG A 62 1.78 -14.12 16.05
N TRP A 63 0.85 -14.31 15.15
CA TRP A 63 -0.52 -14.79 15.40
C TRP A 63 -1.35 -13.94 16.37
N ARG A 64 -0.90 -12.71 16.68
CA ARG A 64 -1.69 -11.74 17.44
C ARG A 64 -2.37 -10.75 16.49
N LYS A 65 -3.48 -10.15 16.97
CA LYS A 65 -4.09 -9.01 16.30
C LYS A 65 -3.06 -7.89 16.09
N PRO A 66 -3.15 -7.13 14.97
CA PRO A 66 -2.22 -6.04 14.71
C PRO A 66 -2.23 -5.02 15.85
N ARG A 67 -1.05 -4.50 16.17
CA ARG A 67 -0.86 -3.47 17.19
C ARG A 67 -0.73 -2.10 16.51
N PRO A 68 -1.25 -1.02 17.12
CA PRO A 68 -1.07 0.34 16.62
C PRO A 68 0.39 0.67 16.35
N ILE A 69 0.66 1.40 15.24
CA ILE A 69 2.03 1.72 14.82
C ILE A 69 2.65 2.85 15.64
N GLU A 70 1.86 3.75 16.18
CA GLU A 70 2.29 4.99 16.78
C GLU A 70 3.39 4.82 17.86
N PRO A 71 3.31 3.85 18.78
CA PRO A 71 4.38 3.65 19.76
C PRO A 71 5.62 2.93 19.20
N TYR A 72 5.58 2.43 17.96
CA TYR A 72 6.68 1.67 17.35
C TYR A 72 7.65 2.58 16.59
N LEU A 73 7.15 3.61 15.93
CA LEU A 73 7.96 4.57 15.19
C LEU A 73 8.21 5.84 16.03
N THR A 74 9.36 6.46 15.81
CA THR A 74 9.72 7.70 16.50
C THR A 74 9.11 8.89 15.78
N PRO A 75 8.32 9.74 16.46
CA PRO A 75 7.79 10.96 15.85
C PRO A 75 8.91 11.82 15.25
N GLY A 76 8.68 12.31 14.02
CA GLY A 76 9.66 13.10 13.28
C GLY A 76 10.69 12.28 12.48
N GLN A 77 10.76 10.95 12.66
CA GLN A 77 11.57 10.08 11.81
C GLN A 77 11.10 10.18 10.36
N THR A 78 12.06 10.31 9.42
CA THR A 78 11.78 10.25 7.99
C THR A 78 12.09 8.84 7.46
N ILE A 79 11.12 8.26 6.78
CA ILE A 79 11.19 6.92 6.18
C ILE A 79 11.14 7.06 4.66
N ASP A 80 12.05 6.40 3.98
CA ASP A 80 12.02 6.29 2.52
C ASP A 80 10.90 5.34 2.09
N ALA A 81 9.86 5.90 1.51
CA ALA A 81 8.71 5.21 0.94
C ALA A 81 8.75 5.19 -0.60
N SER A 82 9.91 5.40 -1.21
CA SER A 82 10.10 5.31 -2.66
C SER A 82 10.25 3.86 -3.14
N GLN A 83 10.61 2.94 -2.25
CA GLN A 83 10.90 1.54 -2.57
C GLN A 83 9.78 0.61 -2.10
N ILE A 84 9.43 -0.35 -2.96
CA ILE A 84 8.44 -1.39 -2.63
C ILE A 84 8.93 -2.20 -1.43
N GLY A 85 8.10 -2.27 -0.41
CA GLY A 85 8.35 -3.06 0.79
C GLY A 85 8.16 -4.57 0.56
N PRO A 86 8.52 -5.41 1.54
CA PRO A 86 8.33 -6.85 1.46
C PRO A 86 6.84 -7.22 1.41
N SER A 87 6.51 -8.30 0.69
CA SER A 87 5.20 -8.95 0.80
C SER A 87 5.12 -9.80 2.06
N CYS A 88 3.91 -10.10 2.53
CA CYS A 88 3.73 -11.15 3.53
C CYS A 88 4.15 -12.51 2.97
N TRP A 89 4.55 -13.45 3.85
CA TRP A 89 4.90 -14.80 3.43
C TRP A 89 3.78 -15.45 2.65
N ASN A 90 4.10 -15.90 1.43
CA ASN A 90 3.20 -16.60 0.53
C ASN A 90 3.37 -18.12 0.69
N GLY A 91 2.26 -18.83 0.74
CA GLY A 91 2.23 -20.30 0.71
C GLY A 91 1.67 -20.79 -0.63
N VAL A 92 2.19 -21.93 -1.11
CA VAL A 92 1.62 -22.60 -2.29
C VAL A 92 0.69 -23.69 -1.80
N PRO A 93 -0.61 -23.66 -2.12
CA PRO A 93 -1.50 -24.76 -1.84
C PRO A 93 -1.02 -26.03 -2.53
N SER A 94 -1.13 -27.18 -1.85
CA SER A 94 -0.62 -28.47 -2.37
C SER A 94 -1.16 -28.85 -3.75
N TRP A 95 -2.40 -28.45 -4.10
CA TRP A 95 -2.99 -28.68 -5.43
C TRP A 95 -2.37 -27.79 -6.52
N ARG A 96 -1.57 -26.78 -6.17
CA ARG A 96 -0.80 -25.93 -7.08
C ARG A 96 0.70 -26.22 -7.03
N ALA A 97 1.15 -27.21 -6.26
CA ALA A 97 2.58 -27.50 -6.07
C ALA A 97 3.36 -27.80 -7.37
N HIS A 98 2.65 -28.13 -8.45
CA HIS A 98 3.24 -28.37 -9.78
C HIS A 98 3.24 -27.15 -10.70
N THR A 99 2.65 -26.02 -10.27
CA THR A 99 2.70 -24.76 -11.02
C THR A 99 3.79 -23.87 -10.44
N ALA A 100 4.64 -23.33 -11.31
CA ALA A 100 5.65 -22.37 -10.87
C ALA A 100 4.98 -21.22 -10.10
N VAL A 101 5.40 -21.03 -8.84
CA VAL A 101 4.97 -19.87 -8.06
C VAL A 101 5.65 -18.66 -8.65
N THR A 102 4.87 -17.85 -9.36
CA THR A 102 5.35 -16.56 -9.79
C THR A 102 5.27 -15.63 -8.57
N ILE A 103 6.40 -15.40 -7.92
CA ILE A 103 6.53 -14.28 -6.98
C ILE A 103 6.28 -13.03 -7.80
N ALA A 104 5.39 -12.16 -7.34
CA ALA A 104 5.07 -10.94 -8.09
C ALA A 104 6.36 -10.17 -8.41
N PRO A 105 6.56 -9.76 -9.68
CA PRO A 105 7.75 -8.98 -10.05
C PRO A 105 7.83 -7.70 -9.19
N GLY A 106 9.02 -7.44 -8.64
CA GLY A 106 9.28 -6.22 -7.85
C GLY A 106 9.15 -6.37 -6.33
N THR A 107 8.79 -7.55 -5.81
CA THR A 107 8.89 -7.81 -4.36
C THR A 107 10.28 -8.32 -4.05
N ASN A 108 11.08 -7.50 -3.36
CA ASN A 108 12.47 -7.85 -3.04
C ASN A 108 12.59 -9.00 -2.04
N SER A 109 11.56 -9.33 -1.30
CA SER A 109 11.51 -10.45 -0.35
C SER A 109 10.12 -10.63 0.25
N SER A 110 9.82 -11.82 0.77
CA SER A 110 8.72 -12.04 1.69
C SER A 110 9.22 -11.94 3.13
N SER A 111 8.40 -11.39 4.03
CA SER A 111 8.76 -11.18 5.42
C SER A 111 7.53 -11.33 6.32
N GLU A 112 7.73 -11.61 7.61
CA GLU A 112 6.69 -11.41 8.61
C GLU A 112 6.46 -9.91 8.89
N ASN A 113 7.51 -9.08 8.76
CA ASN A 113 7.40 -7.63 8.83
C ASN A 113 6.76 -7.07 7.53
N CYS A 114 5.46 -7.26 7.39
CA CYS A 114 4.74 -7.00 6.14
C CYS A 114 3.41 -6.26 6.31
N LEU A 115 3.07 -5.76 7.51
CA LEU A 115 1.84 -4.98 7.71
C LEU A 115 2.02 -3.57 7.17
N LEU A 116 2.13 -3.52 5.86
CA LEU A 116 2.43 -2.35 5.05
C LEU A 116 1.28 -2.07 4.08
N LEU A 117 1.18 -0.85 3.63
CA LEU A 117 0.31 -0.46 2.53
C LEU A 117 1.04 0.48 1.57
N ASP A 118 0.52 0.56 0.36
CA ASP A 118 0.99 1.49 -0.64
C ASP A 118 -0.11 2.52 -0.94
N VAL A 119 0.28 3.78 -1.13
CA VAL A 119 -0.63 4.87 -1.52
C VAL A 119 -0.16 5.47 -2.83
N PHE A 120 -1.10 5.64 -3.77
CA PHE A 120 -0.87 6.30 -5.04
C PHE A 120 -1.81 7.49 -5.16
N THR A 121 -1.24 8.65 -5.45
CA THR A 121 -2.02 9.88 -5.64
C THR A 121 -1.68 10.51 -6.98
N PRO A 122 -2.63 11.19 -7.65
CA PRO A 122 -2.30 11.95 -8.85
C PRO A 122 -1.35 13.09 -8.50
N MET A 123 -0.41 13.40 -9.41
CA MET A 123 0.47 14.58 -9.27
C MET A 123 -0.32 15.88 -9.42
N ASN A 124 -1.35 15.87 -10.25
CA ASN A 124 -2.25 16.99 -10.50
C ASN A 124 -3.69 16.54 -10.20
N PRO A 125 -4.15 16.62 -8.95
CA PRO A 125 -5.49 16.20 -8.59
C PRO A 125 -6.57 17.15 -9.12
N ASP A 126 -7.72 16.59 -9.52
CA ASP A 126 -8.91 17.36 -9.97
C ASP A 126 -9.67 18.05 -8.83
N GLY A 127 -9.05 18.20 -7.65
CA GLY A 127 -9.67 18.86 -6.51
C GLY A 127 -8.92 18.61 -5.20
N PRO A 128 -9.33 19.29 -4.14
CA PRO A 128 -8.60 19.27 -2.87
C PRO A 128 -8.82 17.97 -2.06
N SER A 129 -9.84 17.17 -2.41
CA SER A 129 -10.20 15.95 -1.64
C SER A 129 -10.82 14.94 -2.59
N LEU A 130 -10.07 13.89 -2.91
CA LEU A 130 -10.45 12.87 -3.88
C LEU A 130 -11.10 11.65 -3.23
N PRO A 131 -12.04 10.97 -3.90
CA PRO A 131 -12.49 9.65 -3.47
C PRO A 131 -11.30 8.70 -3.33
N VAL A 132 -11.45 7.70 -2.47
CA VAL A 132 -10.40 6.71 -2.16
C VAL A 132 -10.88 5.33 -2.57
N LEU A 133 -10.05 4.61 -3.33
CA LEU A 133 -10.26 3.21 -3.66
C LEU A 133 -9.23 2.37 -2.92
N VAL A 134 -9.69 1.48 -2.05
CA VAL A 134 -8.83 0.57 -1.28
C VAL A 134 -8.91 -0.81 -1.86
N GLU A 135 -7.79 -1.32 -2.37
CA GLU A 135 -7.67 -2.67 -2.91
C GLU A 135 -7.18 -3.65 -1.85
N ILE A 136 -7.92 -4.74 -1.69
CA ILE A 136 -7.53 -5.92 -0.93
C ILE A 136 -7.26 -7.04 -1.92
N HIS A 137 -6.01 -7.47 -2.02
CA HIS A 137 -5.60 -8.45 -3.03
C HIS A 137 -6.20 -9.83 -2.77
N GLY A 138 -6.45 -10.58 -3.84
CA GLY A 138 -6.86 -11.98 -3.78
C GLY A 138 -5.69 -12.93 -3.56
N GLY A 139 -5.90 -14.21 -3.87
CA GLY A 139 -4.88 -15.25 -3.77
C GLY A 139 -5.24 -16.37 -2.79
N GLY A 140 -6.53 -16.60 -2.53
CA GLY A 140 -7.02 -17.72 -1.71
C GLY A 140 -6.57 -17.66 -0.26
N TYR A 141 -6.28 -16.47 0.27
CA TYR A 141 -5.71 -16.24 1.61
C TYR A 141 -4.35 -16.89 1.85
N THR A 142 -3.70 -17.43 0.82
CA THR A 142 -2.40 -18.12 0.92
C THR A 142 -1.30 -17.41 0.15
N GLN A 143 -1.62 -16.61 -0.84
CA GLN A 143 -0.67 -15.89 -1.70
C GLN A 143 -1.22 -14.53 -2.12
N GLY A 144 -0.38 -13.70 -2.74
CA GLY A 144 -0.74 -12.38 -3.21
C GLY A 144 0.10 -11.27 -2.59
N SER A 145 -0.09 -10.07 -3.06
CA SER A 145 0.59 -8.87 -2.53
C SER A 145 -0.12 -7.59 -2.93
N ALA A 146 0.14 -6.50 -2.20
CA ALA A 146 -0.36 -5.16 -2.50
C ALA A 146 0.12 -4.60 -3.86
N GLN A 147 1.14 -5.23 -4.48
CA GLN A 147 1.64 -4.84 -5.78
C GLN A 147 0.88 -5.46 -6.96
N SER A 148 -0.17 -6.24 -6.69
CA SER A 148 -0.99 -6.88 -7.74
C SER A 148 -2.47 -6.89 -7.36
N PRO A 149 -3.33 -6.18 -8.10
CA PRO A 149 -3.04 -5.40 -9.31
C PRO A 149 -2.36 -4.05 -9.02
N ARG A 150 -1.56 -3.56 -9.96
CA ARG A 150 -1.04 -2.19 -9.93
C ARG A 150 -2.08 -1.20 -10.44
N PRO A 151 -2.17 0.01 -9.84
CA PRO A 151 -3.21 0.97 -10.17
C PRO A 151 -2.93 1.83 -11.41
N ASP A 152 -1.70 1.79 -11.95
CA ASP A 152 -1.23 2.76 -12.96
C ASP A 152 -2.22 2.95 -14.12
N SER A 153 -2.71 1.84 -14.71
CA SER A 153 -3.60 1.91 -15.87
C SER A 153 -5.02 2.39 -15.52
N ILE A 154 -5.55 2.03 -14.38
CA ILE A 154 -6.89 2.45 -13.96
C ILE A 154 -6.89 3.92 -13.53
N MET A 155 -5.86 4.36 -12.80
CA MET A 155 -5.70 5.75 -12.41
C MET A 155 -5.47 6.66 -13.61
N TRP A 156 -4.68 6.21 -14.59
CA TRP A 156 -4.49 6.93 -15.85
C TRP A 156 -5.82 7.11 -16.61
N ARG A 157 -6.60 6.04 -16.77
CA ARG A 157 -7.93 6.10 -17.45
C ARG A 157 -8.93 6.99 -16.72
N ALA A 158 -8.84 7.05 -15.41
CA ALA A 158 -9.68 7.89 -14.57
C ALA A 158 -9.18 9.34 -14.45
N ASN A 159 -8.14 9.70 -15.22
CA ASN A 159 -7.56 11.05 -15.23
C ASN A 159 -7.20 11.56 -13.82
N GLY A 160 -6.69 10.70 -12.95
CA GLY A 160 -6.28 11.09 -11.59
C GLY A 160 -7.42 11.52 -10.67
N SER A 161 -8.63 11.01 -10.87
CA SER A 161 -9.82 11.43 -10.12
C SER A 161 -10.00 10.74 -8.75
N PHE A 162 -9.05 9.90 -8.32
CA PHE A 162 -9.12 9.22 -7.01
C PHE A 162 -7.72 8.89 -6.46
N VAL A 163 -7.67 8.61 -5.17
CA VAL A 163 -6.52 8.05 -4.46
C VAL A 163 -6.66 6.54 -4.41
N TRP A 164 -5.59 5.80 -4.71
CA TRP A 164 -5.55 4.35 -4.59
C TRP A 164 -4.73 3.95 -3.35
N VAL A 165 -5.22 2.94 -2.62
CA VAL A 165 -4.50 2.30 -1.50
C VAL A 165 -4.51 0.80 -1.73
N SER A 166 -3.36 0.13 -1.61
CA SER A 166 -3.25 -1.32 -1.61
C SER A 166 -2.74 -1.81 -0.26
N ILE A 167 -3.41 -2.77 0.35
CA ILE A 167 -3.10 -3.26 1.70
C ILE A 167 -2.44 -4.64 1.63
N GLN A 168 -1.29 -4.81 2.29
CA GLN A 168 -0.74 -6.12 2.63
C GLN A 168 -1.46 -6.67 3.86
N TYR A 169 -1.65 -7.98 3.93
CA TYR A 169 -2.18 -8.67 5.11
C TYR A 169 -1.56 -10.05 5.22
N ARG A 170 -1.46 -10.59 6.44
CA ARG A 170 -0.89 -11.91 6.69
C ARG A 170 -1.69 -13.01 6.01
N LEU A 171 -0.98 -13.98 5.44
CA LEU A 171 -1.48 -15.05 4.61
C LEU A 171 -1.17 -16.42 5.22
N GLY A 172 -1.84 -17.46 4.72
CA GLY A 172 -1.58 -18.83 5.09
C GLY A 172 -1.60 -19.05 6.60
N MET A 173 -0.62 -19.77 7.11
CA MET A 173 -0.52 -20.07 8.55
C MET A 173 -0.27 -18.83 9.42
N PHE A 174 0.34 -17.77 8.91
CA PHE A 174 0.58 -16.55 9.68
C PHE A 174 -0.68 -15.71 9.90
N GLY A 175 -1.64 -15.77 8.95
CA GLY A 175 -2.88 -14.98 9.01
C GLY A 175 -4.11 -15.79 9.40
N PHE A 176 -4.11 -17.11 9.16
CA PHE A 176 -5.33 -17.91 9.21
C PHE A 176 -5.15 -19.26 9.92
N LEU A 177 -4.10 -19.40 10.75
CA LEU A 177 -3.94 -20.58 11.58
C LEU A 177 -5.15 -20.74 12.51
N ALA A 178 -5.82 -21.89 12.45
CA ALA A 178 -6.95 -22.23 13.28
C ALA A 178 -6.65 -23.50 14.07
N GLY A 179 -7.14 -23.57 15.32
CA GLY A 179 -6.96 -24.69 16.20
C GLY A 179 -7.10 -24.27 17.65
N ARG A 180 -7.11 -25.22 18.56
CA ARG A 180 -7.27 -24.97 19.99
C ARG A 180 -6.17 -24.07 20.54
N ASP A 181 -4.92 -24.36 20.19
CA ASP A 181 -3.78 -23.58 20.68
C ASP A 181 -3.82 -22.13 20.15
N SER A 182 -4.23 -21.93 18.87
CA SER A 182 -4.41 -20.59 18.31
C SER A 182 -5.55 -19.84 18.98
N TYR A 183 -6.60 -20.54 19.37
CA TYR A 183 -7.73 -19.95 20.11
C TYR A 183 -7.33 -19.53 21.53
N ASP A 184 -6.62 -20.42 22.25
CA ASP A 184 -6.25 -20.20 23.64
C ASP A 184 -5.09 -19.21 23.80
N ASN A 185 -4.14 -19.19 22.84
CA ASN A 185 -2.87 -18.45 22.95
C ASN A 185 -2.64 -17.40 21.85
N GLY A 186 -3.57 -17.21 20.92
CA GLY A 186 -3.45 -16.29 19.78
C GLY A 186 -4.73 -15.50 19.51
N ASP A 187 -4.77 -14.89 18.35
CA ASP A 187 -5.95 -14.24 17.79
C ASP A 187 -6.32 -14.90 16.46
N LEU A 188 -7.50 -15.52 16.39
CA LEU A 188 -7.98 -16.15 15.16
C LEU A 188 -8.23 -15.10 14.05
N ASN A 189 -8.07 -15.55 12.81
CA ASN A 189 -8.28 -14.71 11.62
C ASN A 189 -7.42 -13.42 11.61
N ALA A 190 -6.18 -13.53 12.06
CA ALA A 190 -5.25 -12.40 12.14
C ALA A 190 -5.13 -11.64 10.81
N GLY A 191 -5.20 -12.33 9.65
CA GLY A 191 -5.20 -11.70 8.33
C GLY A 191 -6.42 -10.82 8.07
N LEU A 192 -7.61 -11.16 8.58
CA LEU A 192 -8.80 -10.29 8.50
C LEU A 192 -8.68 -9.10 9.45
N LEU A 193 -8.08 -9.31 10.62
CA LEU A 193 -7.79 -8.23 11.57
C LEU A 193 -6.78 -7.23 10.99
N ASP A 194 -5.81 -7.71 10.21
CA ASP A 194 -4.85 -6.87 9.47
C ASP A 194 -5.55 -5.99 8.44
N GLN A 195 -6.44 -6.55 7.62
CA GLN A 195 -7.22 -5.79 6.64
C GLN A 195 -8.04 -4.70 7.33
N ARG A 196 -8.67 -5.03 8.46
CA ARG A 196 -9.41 -4.05 9.26
C ARG A 196 -8.51 -2.93 9.76
N ALA A 197 -7.34 -3.25 10.30
CA ALA A 197 -6.39 -2.25 10.78
C ALA A 197 -5.91 -1.33 9.65
N GLY A 198 -5.68 -1.88 8.44
CA GLY A 198 -5.38 -1.09 7.25
C GLY A 198 -6.50 -0.13 6.87
N LEU A 199 -7.76 -0.57 6.91
CA LEU A 199 -8.92 0.28 6.66
C LEU A 199 -9.09 1.37 7.74
N GLU A 200 -8.84 1.04 9.01
CA GLU A 200 -8.83 2.00 10.11
C GLU A 200 -7.72 3.04 9.93
N TRP A 201 -6.55 2.62 9.41
CA TRP A 201 -5.47 3.53 9.05
C TRP A 201 -5.90 4.50 7.93
N VAL A 202 -6.55 3.99 6.88
CA VAL A 202 -7.09 4.83 5.79
C VAL A 202 -8.02 5.91 6.34
N GLN A 203 -8.95 5.57 7.23
CA GLN A 203 -9.86 6.53 7.84
C GLN A 203 -9.13 7.65 8.61
N ARG A 204 -8.03 7.32 9.27
CA ARG A 204 -7.26 8.29 10.08
C ARG A 204 -6.32 9.16 9.26
N HIS A 205 -5.73 8.62 8.19
CA HIS A 205 -4.54 9.23 7.59
C HIS A 205 -4.67 9.60 6.12
N ILE A 206 -5.68 9.10 5.39
CA ILE A 206 -5.74 9.29 3.94
C ILE A 206 -5.93 10.75 3.51
N ALA A 207 -6.46 11.60 4.40
CA ALA A 207 -6.59 13.02 4.16
C ALA A 207 -5.24 13.72 3.91
N ALA A 208 -4.15 13.25 4.56
CA ALA A 208 -2.80 13.75 4.32
C ALA A 208 -2.32 13.53 2.87
N PHE A 209 -2.89 12.53 2.19
CA PHE A 209 -2.61 12.20 0.79
C PHE A 209 -3.61 12.83 -0.19
N GLY A 210 -4.48 13.74 0.27
CA GLY A 210 -5.53 14.35 -0.54
C GLY A 210 -6.76 13.47 -0.77
N GLY A 211 -6.89 12.36 -0.02
CA GLY A 211 -8.07 11.49 -0.06
C GLY A 211 -9.17 11.95 0.90
N ASP A 212 -10.43 11.70 0.52
CA ASP A 212 -11.61 11.97 1.35
C ASP A 212 -11.97 10.71 2.17
N PRO A 213 -11.75 10.70 3.50
CA PRO A 213 -12.06 9.53 4.33
C PRO A 213 -13.56 9.21 4.38
N THR A 214 -14.44 10.14 3.97
CA THR A 214 -15.89 9.91 3.88
C THR A 214 -16.33 9.26 2.56
N LYS A 215 -15.43 9.21 1.56
CA LYS A 215 -15.67 8.65 0.22
C LYS A 215 -14.72 7.48 -0.07
N VAL A 216 -14.68 6.51 0.83
CA VAL A 216 -13.83 5.31 0.70
C VAL A 216 -14.65 4.17 0.12
N THR A 217 -14.15 3.58 -0.97
CA THR A 217 -14.69 2.36 -1.57
C THR A 217 -13.66 1.24 -1.43
N ILE A 218 -14.10 0.07 -0.98
CA ILE A 218 -13.27 -1.13 -0.91
C ILE A 218 -13.49 -1.93 -2.19
N THR A 219 -12.41 -2.39 -2.80
CA THR A 219 -12.41 -3.33 -3.92
C THR A 219 -11.52 -4.51 -3.60
N GLY A 220 -11.75 -5.61 -4.28
CA GLY A 220 -10.92 -6.79 -4.15
C GLY A 220 -11.43 -7.92 -5.03
N SER A 221 -10.52 -8.74 -5.51
CA SER A 221 -10.84 -9.91 -6.33
C SER A 221 -10.70 -11.20 -5.52
N SER A 222 -11.50 -12.22 -5.85
CA SER A 222 -11.39 -13.55 -5.23
C SER A 222 -11.47 -13.48 -3.69
N ALA A 223 -10.44 -13.96 -2.97
CA ALA A 223 -10.36 -13.88 -1.52
C ALA A 223 -10.43 -12.43 -1.00
N GLY A 224 -9.85 -11.44 -1.72
CA GLY A 224 -9.97 -10.04 -1.38
C GLY A 224 -11.41 -9.53 -1.47
N GLY A 225 -12.17 -9.98 -2.49
CA GLY A 225 -13.61 -9.73 -2.60
C GLY A 225 -14.43 -10.41 -1.49
N GLY A 226 -14.02 -11.60 -1.04
CA GLY A 226 -14.63 -12.30 0.09
C GLY A 226 -14.41 -11.60 1.43
N ALA A 227 -13.38 -10.79 1.54
CA ALA A 227 -13.12 -9.94 2.69
C ALA A 227 -13.93 -8.63 2.65
N SER A 228 -14.50 -8.27 1.50
CA SER A 228 -15.39 -7.11 1.35
C SER A 228 -16.63 -7.25 2.23
N PRO A 229 -17.15 -6.16 2.78
CA PRO A 229 -18.21 -6.23 3.77
C PRO A 229 -19.51 -6.77 3.19
N HIS A 230 -19.83 -8.01 3.49
CA HIS A 230 -21.23 -8.45 3.51
C HIS A 230 -21.91 -7.71 4.69
N PRO A 231 -23.21 -7.32 4.61
CA PRO A 231 -23.92 -6.62 5.71
C PRO A 231 -23.84 -7.30 7.08
N SER A 232 -23.59 -8.61 7.09
CA SER A 232 -23.38 -9.44 8.28
C SER A 232 -21.89 -9.66 8.60
N SER A 233 -20.95 -9.11 7.81
CA SER A 233 -19.52 -9.36 7.99
C SER A 233 -18.88 -8.35 8.93
N PHE A 234 -17.73 -8.75 9.44
CA PHE A 234 -16.88 -8.03 10.38
C PHE A 234 -16.54 -6.57 10.00
N LEU A 235 -16.64 -6.20 8.71
CA LEU A 235 -16.37 -4.86 8.20
C LEU A 235 -17.62 -3.94 8.19
N SER A 236 -18.81 -4.44 8.52
CA SER A 236 -20.06 -3.68 8.49
C SER A 236 -20.13 -2.50 9.48
N ARG A 237 -19.15 -2.34 10.35
CA ARG A 237 -19.06 -1.17 11.25
C ARG A 237 -18.55 0.10 10.58
N PHE A 238 -18.07 0.02 9.33
CA PHE A 238 -17.74 1.20 8.52
C PHE A 238 -19.01 1.70 7.81
N THR A 239 -19.95 2.25 8.56
CA THR A 239 -21.30 2.62 8.11
C THR A 239 -21.35 3.68 7.02
N ASN A 240 -20.21 4.26 6.61
CA ASN A 240 -20.10 5.25 5.53
C ASN A 240 -19.45 4.70 4.26
N LEU A 241 -19.04 3.41 4.21
CA LEU A 241 -18.47 2.83 3.00
C LEU A 241 -19.59 2.47 2.03
N LYS A 242 -19.71 3.20 0.94
CA LYS A 242 -20.62 2.82 -0.17
C LYS A 242 -20.08 1.57 -0.84
N GLN A 243 -20.92 0.53 -0.91
CA GLN A 243 -20.64 -0.65 -1.74
C GLN A 243 -20.67 -0.22 -3.21
N GLY A 244 -19.57 -0.43 -3.92
CA GLY A 244 -19.58 -0.38 -5.39
C GLY A 244 -20.50 -1.49 -5.95
N PRO A 245 -21.06 -1.34 -7.17
CA PRO A 245 -21.91 -2.35 -7.76
C PRO A 245 -21.15 -3.68 -7.84
N SER A 246 -21.73 -4.73 -7.23
CA SER A 246 -21.21 -6.08 -7.35
C SER A 246 -21.24 -6.48 -8.84
N ALA A 247 -20.09 -6.72 -9.43
CA ALA A 247 -20.01 -7.35 -10.74
C ALA A 247 -20.50 -8.81 -10.58
N SER A 248 -21.80 -9.01 -10.78
CA SER A 248 -22.39 -10.31 -10.96
C SER A 248 -22.03 -10.80 -12.37
N ARG A 249 -21.05 -11.72 -12.47
CA ARG A 249 -21.07 -12.88 -13.41
C ARG A 249 -19.91 -13.82 -13.05
#